data_b61cd697c17ac3a174920c03a22061e3
#
_entry.id   b61cd697c17ac3a174920c03a22061e3
#
_cell.length_a   1.000
_cell.length_b   1.000
_cell.length_c   1.000
_cell.angle_alpha   90.00
_cell.angle_beta   90.00
_cell.angle_gamma   90.00
#
_symmetry.space_group_name_H-M   'P 1'
#
loop_
_entity.id
_entity.type
_entity.pdbx_description
1 polymer ?
#
loop_
_entity_poly.entity_id
_entity_poly.type
_entity_poly.pdbx_seq_one_letter_code
_entity_poly.pdbx_strand_id
1 'polypeptide(L)'
;MSYLFTSESVSEGHPDKVADQISDALIDNFLAFDPESKVACETMVTTGQVILAGEVKSKTYLDVQKIARDVINKIGYTKSAYMFDGSSCGVLSAIHEQSPDINQGVERASKEEQGAGDQGMMFGYATDETENYMPLALELSHRLLIELAQLRRENNQISYLRPDAKSQVTIEYSDDNVPQRIDAIVISTQHDDFIKPTSKGIEDKKIADDKMLSIIETDIIHILIPRVVAKLPDHLQKLFTKDITYHINPTGTFVVGGPHGDTGLTGRKIIVDTYGGKGAHGGGAFSWKDPSKVDRSGAYATRHIAKNLVAAGLCKEVLVQVSYAIGVAKPTSINVETYGTANVALTDGAISKVVESLFDMRPYFIEQRLKLRTPIYSETAAYGHMGRTSEIKTVTFSNPMGETVSQEVETFTWEKLDYVVKVKEAFKL
;
A
#
# COMPACT_ATOMS: atom_id res chain seq x y z
N MET A 1 -5.32 -29.79 -14.48
CA MET A 1 -6.44 -29.22 -13.69
C MET A 1 -6.19 -27.72 -13.57
N SER A 2 -7.14 -26.95 -13.05
CA SER A 2 -7.00 -25.52 -12.80
C SER A 2 -7.48 -25.22 -11.39
N TYR A 3 -7.09 -24.06 -10.84
CA TYR A 3 -7.52 -23.58 -9.53
C TYR A 3 -7.86 -22.10 -9.58
N LEU A 4 -8.67 -21.63 -8.63
CA LEU A 4 -9.02 -20.22 -8.50
C LEU A 4 -8.21 -19.58 -7.37
N PHE A 5 -7.69 -18.38 -7.62
CA PHE A 5 -7.03 -17.54 -6.63
C PHE A 5 -7.62 -16.13 -6.63
N THR A 6 -7.83 -15.57 -5.46
CA THR A 6 -8.49 -14.28 -5.27
C THR A 6 -7.61 -13.33 -4.47
N SER A 7 -7.54 -12.08 -4.91
CA SER A 7 -7.00 -10.98 -4.13
C SER A 7 -7.96 -9.81 -4.11
N GLU A 8 -7.78 -8.92 -3.13
CA GLU A 8 -8.61 -7.74 -2.94
C GLU A 8 -7.77 -6.48 -2.75
N SER A 9 -8.40 -5.33 -2.97
CA SER A 9 -7.86 -4.01 -2.67
C SER A 9 -8.94 -3.10 -2.10
N VAL A 10 -8.51 -2.01 -1.46
CA VAL A 10 -9.37 -0.93 -0.99
C VAL A 10 -8.88 0.41 -1.50
N SER A 11 -9.81 1.35 -1.71
CA SER A 11 -9.49 2.68 -2.22
C SER A 11 -8.78 3.56 -1.17
N GLU A 12 -8.21 4.68 -1.63
CA GLU A 12 -7.67 5.73 -0.77
C GLU A 12 -8.68 6.29 0.23
N GLY A 13 -9.98 6.20 -0.07
CA GLY A 13 -11.07 6.65 0.80
C GLY A 13 -11.57 5.60 1.79
N HIS A 14 -11.07 4.37 1.73
CA HIS A 14 -11.39 3.37 2.76
C HIS A 14 -10.90 3.85 4.14
N PRO A 15 -11.67 3.69 5.23
CA PRO A 15 -11.32 4.22 6.55
C PRO A 15 -9.90 3.87 7.01
N ASP A 16 -9.49 2.61 6.88
CA ASP A 16 -8.14 2.19 7.26
C ASP A 16 -7.06 2.88 6.40
N LYS A 17 -7.32 3.11 5.10
CA LYS A 17 -6.36 3.81 4.23
C LYS A 17 -6.37 5.32 4.43
N VAL A 18 -7.46 5.91 4.88
CA VAL A 18 -7.46 7.30 5.37
C VAL A 18 -6.54 7.43 6.58
N ALA A 19 -6.62 6.50 7.53
CA ALA A 19 -5.75 6.47 8.69
C ALA A 19 -4.26 6.30 8.31
N ASP A 20 -3.95 5.35 7.42
CA ASP A 20 -2.58 5.13 6.92
C ASP A 20 -2.01 6.38 6.24
N GLN A 21 -2.79 7.04 5.38
CA GLN A 21 -2.35 8.25 4.67
C GLN A 21 -2.08 9.42 5.61
N ILE A 22 -2.87 9.58 6.68
CA ILE A 22 -2.63 10.61 7.70
C ILE A 22 -1.32 10.32 8.44
N SER A 23 -1.13 9.07 8.89
CA SER A 23 0.08 8.66 9.60
C SER A 23 1.35 8.83 8.77
N ASP A 24 1.32 8.44 7.49
CA ASP A 24 2.48 8.55 6.60
C ASP A 24 2.75 10.01 6.17
N ALA A 25 1.71 10.85 6.08
CA ALA A 25 1.90 12.28 5.87
C ALA A 25 2.60 12.95 7.07
N LEU A 26 2.33 12.51 8.31
CA LEU A 26 3.05 12.98 9.49
C LEU A 26 4.52 12.58 9.42
N ILE A 27 4.85 11.34 9.03
CA ILE A 27 6.23 10.90 8.85
C ILE A 27 6.97 11.77 7.84
N ASP A 28 6.38 12.00 6.67
CA ASP A 28 6.98 12.82 5.62
C ASP A 28 7.26 14.24 6.10
N ASN A 29 6.30 14.86 6.79
CA ASN A 29 6.48 16.20 7.32
C ASN A 29 7.59 16.27 8.38
N PHE A 30 7.70 15.28 9.28
CA PHE A 30 8.80 15.26 10.24
C PHE A 30 10.15 15.05 9.56
N LEU A 31 10.27 14.09 8.64
CA LEU A 31 11.53 13.78 7.94
C LEU A 31 12.00 14.92 7.02
N ALA A 32 11.07 15.72 6.48
CA ALA A 32 11.41 16.85 5.64
C ALA A 32 12.22 17.92 6.37
N PHE A 33 11.94 18.15 7.67
CA PHE A 33 12.65 19.15 8.49
C PHE A 33 13.73 18.54 9.39
N ASP A 34 13.59 17.26 9.77
CA ASP A 34 14.58 16.55 10.57
C ASP A 34 14.66 15.07 10.11
N PRO A 35 15.63 14.73 9.23
CA PRO A 35 15.80 13.35 8.74
C PRO A 35 16.09 12.32 9.84
N GLU A 36 16.54 12.76 11.02
CA GLU A 36 16.79 11.89 12.17
C GLU A 36 15.53 11.67 13.05
N SER A 37 14.39 12.23 12.67
CA SER A 37 13.13 12.07 13.40
C SER A 37 12.80 10.60 13.62
N LYS A 38 12.32 10.29 14.83
CA LYS A 38 11.71 9.01 15.18
C LYS A 38 10.22 9.23 15.33
N VAL A 39 9.44 8.51 14.53
CA VAL A 39 7.99 8.70 14.45
C VAL A 39 7.30 7.35 14.57
N ALA A 40 6.41 7.25 15.54
CA ALA A 40 5.51 6.13 15.72
C ALA A 40 4.13 6.73 16.02
N CYS A 41 3.42 7.19 14.99
CA CYS A 41 2.16 7.92 15.16
C CYS A 41 1.02 7.20 14.44
N GLU A 42 0.21 6.48 15.21
CA GLU A 42 -0.98 5.79 14.76
C GLU A 42 -2.16 6.75 14.63
N THR A 43 -3.07 6.44 13.73
CA THR A 43 -4.28 7.21 13.46
C THR A 43 -5.51 6.32 13.57
N MET A 44 -6.53 6.81 14.25
CA MET A 44 -7.88 6.29 14.18
C MET A 44 -8.80 7.33 13.55
N VAL A 45 -9.66 6.91 12.63
CA VAL A 45 -10.71 7.74 12.03
C VAL A 45 -12.07 7.09 12.25
N THR A 46 -13.06 7.89 12.59
CA THR A 46 -14.44 7.44 12.81
C THR A 46 -15.40 8.57 12.50
N THR A 47 -16.71 8.41 12.73
CA THR A 47 -17.71 9.45 12.49
C THR A 47 -17.29 10.80 13.07
N GLY A 48 -17.01 11.75 12.19
CA GLY A 48 -16.70 13.14 12.57
C GLY A 48 -15.40 13.32 13.37
N GLN A 49 -14.54 12.32 13.52
CA GLN A 49 -13.34 12.41 14.37
C GLN A 49 -12.10 11.73 13.78
N VAL A 50 -10.96 12.31 14.11
CA VAL A 50 -9.60 11.76 13.92
C VAL A 50 -8.90 11.78 15.26
N ILE A 51 -8.25 10.69 15.63
CA ILE A 51 -7.41 10.58 16.82
C ILE A 51 -6.01 10.19 16.37
N LEU A 52 -5.03 11.02 16.73
CA LEU A 52 -3.61 10.80 16.49
C LEU A 52 -2.97 10.40 17.83
N ALA A 53 -2.31 9.26 17.89
CA ALA A 53 -1.71 8.77 19.13
C ALA A 53 -0.35 8.13 18.84
N GLY A 54 0.59 8.25 19.78
CA GLY A 54 1.91 7.64 19.66
C GLY A 54 3.04 8.54 20.10
N GLU A 55 4.27 8.23 19.66
CA GLU A 55 5.47 8.89 20.11
C GLU A 55 6.25 9.53 18.95
N VAL A 56 6.80 10.70 19.19
CA VAL A 56 7.65 11.42 18.26
C VAL A 56 8.88 11.99 18.97
N LYS A 57 10.06 11.79 18.36
CA LYS A 57 11.30 12.50 18.72
C LYS A 57 11.77 13.24 17.48
N SER A 58 11.67 14.56 17.50
CA SER A 58 12.07 15.42 16.37
C SER A 58 12.51 16.80 16.88
N LYS A 59 13.29 17.49 16.08
CA LYS A 59 13.71 18.88 16.33
C LYS A 59 12.72 19.90 15.78
N THR A 60 11.72 19.47 15.03
CA THR A 60 10.73 20.36 14.41
C THR A 60 9.37 20.28 15.11
N TYR A 61 8.62 21.38 15.06
CA TYR A 61 7.23 21.45 15.48
C TYR A 61 6.33 21.46 14.24
N LEU A 62 5.27 20.66 14.27
CA LEU A 62 4.29 20.55 13.19
C LEU A 62 2.86 20.80 13.70
N ASP A 63 2.04 21.41 12.86
CA ASP A 63 0.59 21.43 13.04
C ASP A 63 -0.01 20.11 12.53
N VAL A 64 0.00 19.10 13.38
CA VAL A 64 -0.48 17.74 13.05
C VAL A 64 -1.96 17.72 12.69
N GLN A 65 -2.76 18.66 13.24
CA GLN A 65 -4.19 18.79 12.91
C GLN A 65 -4.37 19.29 11.47
N LYS A 66 -3.58 20.29 11.09
CA LYS A 66 -3.61 20.80 9.69
C LYS A 66 -3.21 19.72 8.70
N ILE A 67 -2.15 18.96 8.98
CA ILE A 67 -1.68 17.88 8.12
C ILE A 67 -2.79 16.83 7.95
N ALA A 68 -3.44 16.40 9.03
CA ALA A 68 -4.54 15.44 8.95
C ALA A 68 -5.71 15.96 8.08
N ARG A 69 -6.10 17.24 8.26
CA ARG A 69 -7.16 17.87 7.46
C ARG A 69 -6.80 17.98 5.98
N ASP A 70 -5.56 18.31 5.67
CA ASP A 70 -5.09 18.42 4.29
C ASP A 70 -5.15 17.06 3.57
N VAL A 71 -4.78 15.97 4.27
CA VAL A 71 -4.91 14.60 3.75
C VAL A 71 -6.36 14.24 3.50
N ILE A 72 -7.26 14.48 4.45
CA ILE A 72 -8.69 14.18 4.33
C ILE A 72 -9.30 14.93 3.11
N ASN A 73 -8.95 16.21 2.96
CA ASN A 73 -9.40 17.02 1.82
C ASN A 73 -8.82 16.49 0.48
N LYS A 74 -7.54 16.11 0.45
CA LYS A 74 -6.88 15.53 -0.73
C LYS A 74 -7.56 14.24 -1.18
N ILE A 75 -7.96 13.39 -0.25
CA ILE A 75 -8.70 12.14 -0.53
C ILE A 75 -10.06 12.45 -1.16
N GLY A 76 -10.69 13.55 -0.78
CA GLY A 76 -11.98 13.99 -1.32
C GLY A 76 -13.14 13.99 -0.31
N TYR A 77 -12.85 13.83 0.96
CA TYR A 77 -13.83 14.03 2.03
C TYR A 77 -13.97 15.53 2.32
N THR A 78 -14.72 16.23 1.46
CA THR A 78 -14.86 17.70 1.44
C THR A 78 -16.30 18.18 1.63
N LYS A 79 -17.25 17.25 1.80
CA LYS A 79 -18.69 17.57 1.91
C LYS A 79 -19.21 17.11 3.27
N SER A 80 -19.92 17.98 3.98
CA SER A 80 -20.57 17.65 5.26
C SER A 80 -21.59 16.49 5.14
N ALA A 81 -22.18 16.30 3.95
CA ALA A 81 -23.08 15.17 3.68
C ALA A 81 -22.40 13.79 3.80
N TYR A 82 -21.07 13.74 3.84
CA TYR A 82 -20.33 12.51 4.08
C TYR A 82 -20.20 12.17 5.58
N MET A 83 -20.64 13.09 6.47
CA MET A 83 -20.56 12.97 7.93
C MET A 83 -19.12 12.76 8.45
N PHE A 84 -18.16 13.05 7.59
CA PHE A 84 -16.72 13.09 7.82
C PHE A 84 -16.11 13.97 6.72
N ASP A 85 -15.55 15.10 7.09
CA ASP A 85 -14.88 15.99 6.15
C ASP A 85 -13.72 16.75 6.81
N GLY A 86 -12.73 17.14 6.02
CA GLY A 86 -11.50 17.76 6.51
C GLY A 86 -11.70 19.11 7.19
N SER A 87 -12.80 19.81 6.93
CA SER A 87 -13.07 21.15 7.50
C SER A 87 -13.74 21.07 8.86
N SER A 88 -14.62 20.09 9.10
CA SER A 88 -15.50 20.04 10.27
C SER A 88 -15.20 18.90 11.25
N CYS A 89 -14.46 17.83 10.86
CA CYS A 89 -14.14 16.74 11.78
C CYS A 89 -13.30 17.23 12.97
N GLY A 90 -13.53 16.67 14.16
CA GLY A 90 -12.65 16.86 15.30
C GLY A 90 -11.31 16.16 15.07
N VAL A 91 -10.19 16.82 15.40
CA VAL A 91 -8.86 16.20 15.37
C VAL A 91 -8.27 16.28 16.76
N LEU A 92 -8.12 15.12 17.41
CA LEU A 92 -7.53 14.98 18.74
C LEU A 92 -6.09 14.47 18.59
N SER A 93 -5.17 15.04 19.36
CA SER A 93 -3.79 14.59 19.41
C SER A 93 -3.42 14.13 20.81
N ALA A 94 -2.97 12.87 20.91
CA ALA A 94 -2.38 12.24 22.07
C ALA A 94 -0.93 11.80 21.75
N ILE A 95 -0.23 12.59 20.94
CA ILE A 95 1.17 12.38 20.61
C ILE A 95 2.03 12.92 21.77
N HIS A 96 3.00 12.13 22.20
CA HIS A 96 3.95 12.51 23.25
C HIS A 96 5.40 12.25 22.82
N GLU A 97 6.37 12.64 23.63
CA GLU A 97 7.80 12.43 23.36
C GLU A 97 8.15 10.95 23.54
N GLN A 98 9.03 10.43 22.66
CA GLN A 98 9.48 9.03 22.72
C GLN A 98 10.23 8.75 24.03
N SER A 99 9.95 7.60 24.65
CA SER A 99 10.64 7.13 25.85
C SER A 99 12.16 6.95 25.60
N PRO A 100 13.02 7.46 26.52
CA PRO A 100 14.47 7.24 26.46
C PRO A 100 14.86 5.76 26.46
N ASP A 101 14.10 4.89 27.11
CA ASP A 101 14.41 3.47 27.25
C ASP A 101 14.33 2.72 25.93
N ILE A 102 13.36 3.05 25.07
CA ILE A 102 13.23 2.46 23.73
C ILE A 102 14.41 2.88 22.83
N ASN A 103 14.89 4.11 23.00
CA ASN A 103 15.96 4.66 22.17
C ASN A 103 17.32 3.99 22.45
N GLN A 104 17.60 3.50 23.67
CA GLN A 104 18.84 2.83 24.06
C GLN A 104 19.12 1.57 23.21
N GLY A 105 18.10 0.86 22.74
CA GLY A 105 18.24 -0.34 21.91
C GLY A 105 18.65 -0.04 20.46
N VAL A 106 18.34 1.16 19.97
CA VAL A 106 18.55 1.56 18.57
C VAL A 106 19.82 2.38 18.38
N GLU A 107 20.09 3.35 19.25
CA GLU A 107 21.29 4.19 19.17
C GLU A 107 22.52 3.45 19.71
N ARG A 108 23.61 3.41 18.93
CA ARG A 108 24.88 2.77 19.24
C ARG A 108 26.04 3.75 19.05
N ALA A 109 27.24 3.33 19.42
CA ALA A 109 28.46 4.14 19.30
C ALA A 109 28.75 4.55 17.84
N SER A 110 28.42 3.70 16.86
CA SER A 110 28.47 4.03 15.44
C SER A 110 27.11 3.81 14.78
N LYS A 111 26.82 4.56 13.71
CA LYS A 111 25.55 4.41 12.95
C LYS A 111 25.45 3.04 12.27
N GLU A 112 26.57 2.46 11.85
CA GLU A 112 26.64 1.13 11.23
C GLU A 112 26.24 -0.01 12.16
N GLU A 113 26.31 0.22 13.48
CA GLU A 113 25.90 -0.71 14.52
C GLU A 113 24.47 -0.45 15.02
N GLN A 114 23.70 0.41 14.34
CA GLN A 114 22.31 0.63 14.66
C GLN A 114 21.57 -0.68 14.80
N GLY A 115 21.04 -0.96 15.98
CA GLY A 115 20.26 -2.17 16.26
C GLY A 115 18.87 -2.11 15.62
N ALA A 116 18.27 -3.26 15.39
CA ALA A 116 16.87 -3.34 15.01
C ALA A 116 15.98 -2.77 16.12
N GLY A 117 15.04 -1.91 15.75
CA GLY A 117 14.14 -1.24 16.71
C GLY A 117 13.12 -2.21 17.34
N ASP A 118 12.95 -3.39 16.79
CA ASP A 118 12.11 -4.45 17.32
C ASP A 118 12.61 -5.82 16.85
N GLN A 119 12.12 -6.87 17.49
CA GLN A 119 12.21 -8.23 16.96
C GLN A 119 11.14 -8.45 15.89
N GLY A 120 11.36 -9.38 14.95
CA GLY A 120 10.34 -9.74 13.99
C GLY A 120 10.89 -10.46 12.77
N MET A 121 9.97 -10.85 11.90
CA MET A 121 10.27 -11.42 10.59
C MET A 121 9.56 -10.59 9.53
N MET A 122 10.25 -10.29 8.43
CA MET A 122 9.75 -9.52 7.31
C MET A 122 9.92 -10.32 6.04
N PHE A 123 9.01 -10.11 5.09
CA PHE A 123 8.97 -10.86 3.85
C PHE A 123 8.95 -9.94 2.64
N GLY A 124 9.65 -10.36 1.59
CA GLY A 124 9.56 -9.82 0.25
C GLY A 124 9.18 -10.93 -0.72
N TYR A 125 8.28 -10.64 -1.64
CA TYR A 125 7.83 -11.56 -2.65
C TYR A 125 7.94 -10.93 -4.04
N ALA A 126 8.20 -11.74 -5.06
CA ALA A 126 8.12 -11.35 -6.46
C ALA A 126 7.75 -12.55 -7.33
N THR A 127 7.02 -12.29 -8.41
CA THR A 127 6.63 -13.27 -9.43
C THR A 127 6.71 -12.63 -10.82
N ASP A 128 6.89 -13.43 -11.85
CA ASP A 128 6.95 -12.99 -13.25
C ASP A 128 5.55 -12.83 -13.89
N GLU A 129 4.47 -12.87 -13.10
CA GLU A 129 3.09 -12.74 -13.61
C GLU A 129 2.79 -11.38 -14.22
N THR A 130 3.46 -10.32 -13.75
CA THR A 130 3.26 -8.95 -14.22
C THR A 130 4.60 -8.24 -14.46
N GLU A 131 4.58 -7.16 -15.25
CA GLU A 131 5.77 -6.33 -15.51
C GLU A 131 6.36 -5.72 -14.22
N ASN A 132 5.51 -5.52 -13.21
CA ASN A 132 5.91 -5.00 -11.90
C ASN A 132 6.37 -6.09 -10.93
N TYR A 133 6.40 -7.36 -11.38
CA TYR A 133 6.74 -8.51 -10.55
C TYR A 133 5.80 -8.69 -9.36
N MET A 134 4.51 -8.43 -9.56
CA MET A 134 3.45 -8.56 -8.56
C MET A 134 2.46 -9.67 -8.92
N PRO A 135 1.75 -10.25 -7.94
CA PRO A 135 0.63 -11.14 -8.21
C PRO A 135 -0.46 -10.44 -9.02
N LEU A 136 -0.89 -11.04 -10.11
CA LEU A 136 -1.81 -10.44 -11.07
C LEU A 136 -3.18 -10.09 -10.45
N ALA A 137 -3.72 -10.95 -9.59
CA ALA A 137 -5.02 -10.70 -8.96
C ALA A 137 -5.01 -9.44 -8.09
N LEU A 138 -3.92 -9.19 -7.34
CA LEU A 138 -3.76 -7.97 -6.55
C LEU A 138 -3.53 -6.75 -7.45
N GLU A 139 -2.66 -6.88 -8.43
CA GLU A 139 -2.34 -5.79 -9.37
C GLU A 139 -3.62 -5.29 -10.06
N LEU A 140 -4.47 -6.18 -10.55
CA LEU A 140 -5.75 -5.82 -11.16
C LEU A 140 -6.71 -5.19 -10.14
N SER A 141 -6.74 -5.70 -8.91
CA SER A 141 -7.57 -5.11 -7.84
C SER A 141 -7.15 -3.66 -7.55
N HIS A 142 -5.85 -3.37 -7.48
CA HIS A 142 -5.35 -2.00 -7.32
C HIS A 142 -5.71 -1.12 -8.53
N ARG A 143 -5.47 -1.59 -9.75
CA ARG A 143 -5.74 -0.82 -10.99
C ARG A 143 -7.20 -0.43 -11.13
N LEU A 144 -8.13 -1.31 -10.76
CA LEU A 144 -9.57 -1.00 -10.75
C LEU A 144 -9.88 0.19 -9.85
N LEU A 145 -9.31 0.25 -8.66
CA LEU A 145 -9.59 1.32 -7.70
C LEU A 145 -8.81 2.62 -7.99
N ILE A 146 -7.61 2.53 -8.54
CA ILE A 146 -6.87 3.70 -9.02
C ILE A 146 -7.67 4.40 -10.12
N GLU A 147 -8.18 3.62 -11.10
CA GLU A 147 -8.98 4.15 -12.20
C GLU A 147 -10.33 4.69 -11.73
N LEU A 148 -10.98 4.02 -10.78
CA LEU A 148 -12.21 4.48 -10.16
C LEU A 148 -12.01 5.83 -9.43
N ALA A 149 -10.90 5.99 -8.70
CA ALA A 149 -10.55 7.26 -8.05
C ALA A 149 -10.24 8.36 -9.07
N GLN A 150 -9.64 8.02 -10.21
CA GLN A 150 -9.41 8.97 -11.30
C GLN A 150 -10.74 9.43 -11.91
N LEU A 151 -11.67 8.51 -12.24
CA LEU A 151 -13.01 8.84 -12.72
C LEU A 151 -13.75 9.76 -11.75
N ARG A 152 -13.64 9.51 -10.45
CA ARG A 152 -14.22 10.36 -9.41
C ARG A 152 -13.65 11.79 -9.44
N ARG A 153 -12.34 11.95 -9.62
CA ARG A 153 -11.67 13.26 -9.68
C ARG A 153 -11.97 13.99 -10.98
N GLU A 154 -12.06 13.29 -12.09
CA GLU A 154 -12.47 13.87 -13.38
C GLU A 154 -13.90 14.38 -13.35
N ASN A 155 -14.78 13.72 -12.61
CA ASN A 155 -16.18 14.10 -12.37
C ASN A 155 -16.97 14.43 -13.65
N ASN A 156 -16.69 13.72 -14.74
CA ASN A 156 -17.30 13.97 -16.05
C ASN A 156 -18.12 12.81 -16.60
N GLN A 157 -17.69 11.54 -16.35
CA GLN A 157 -18.40 10.35 -16.83
C GLN A 157 -19.26 9.72 -15.73
N ILE A 158 -18.72 9.59 -14.51
CA ILE A 158 -19.41 9.03 -13.35
C ILE A 158 -19.33 10.04 -12.20
N SER A 159 -20.29 10.97 -12.13
CA SER A 159 -20.26 12.12 -11.22
C SER A 159 -20.72 11.80 -9.77
N TYR A 160 -21.33 10.65 -9.56
CA TYR A 160 -21.90 10.28 -8.26
C TYR A 160 -20.93 9.49 -7.36
N LEU A 161 -19.69 9.22 -7.80
CA LEU A 161 -18.71 8.47 -7.03
C LEU A 161 -18.26 9.22 -5.77
N ARG A 162 -18.15 8.47 -4.66
CA ARG A 162 -17.56 8.94 -3.40
C ARG A 162 -16.22 8.23 -3.13
N PRO A 163 -15.44 8.69 -2.12
CA PRO A 163 -14.06 8.22 -1.96
C PRO A 163 -13.89 6.74 -1.59
N ASP A 164 -14.84 6.15 -0.84
CA ASP A 164 -14.72 4.77 -0.34
C ASP A 164 -15.10 3.74 -1.39
N ALA A 165 -14.25 2.74 -1.57
CA ALA A 165 -14.52 1.62 -2.47
C ALA A 165 -13.63 0.41 -2.13
N LYS A 166 -14.09 -0.77 -2.57
CA LYS A 166 -13.36 -2.04 -2.49
C LYS A 166 -13.43 -2.76 -3.82
N SER A 167 -12.39 -3.51 -4.14
CA SER A 167 -12.36 -4.42 -5.30
C SER A 167 -11.83 -5.78 -4.92
N GLN A 168 -12.25 -6.80 -5.65
CA GLN A 168 -11.73 -8.15 -5.55
C GLN A 168 -11.69 -8.76 -6.94
N VAL A 169 -10.60 -9.45 -7.27
CA VAL A 169 -10.41 -10.12 -8.55
C VAL A 169 -10.07 -11.59 -8.29
N THR A 170 -10.83 -12.48 -8.92
CA THR A 170 -10.60 -13.92 -8.92
C THR A 170 -10.09 -14.35 -10.29
N ILE A 171 -8.96 -15.04 -10.31
CA ILE A 171 -8.30 -15.53 -11.53
C ILE A 171 -8.22 -17.05 -11.50
N GLU A 172 -8.51 -17.67 -12.63
CA GLU A 172 -8.26 -19.09 -12.85
C GLU A 172 -6.82 -19.28 -13.35
N TYR A 173 -6.08 -20.14 -12.65
CA TYR A 173 -4.71 -20.54 -12.96
C TYR A 173 -4.64 -21.99 -13.40
N SER A 174 -3.70 -22.31 -14.30
CA SER A 174 -3.31 -23.71 -14.55
C SER A 174 -2.52 -24.28 -13.38
N ASP A 175 -2.31 -25.60 -13.37
CA ASP A 175 -1.43 -26.28 -12.38
C ASP A 175 0.02 -25.76 -12.40
N ASP A 176 0.45 -25.14 -13.50
CA ASP A 176 1.77 -24.51 -13.66
C ASP A 176 1.80 -23.03 -13.23
N ASN A 177 0.79 -22.57 -12.49
CA ASN A 177 0.63 -21.19 -12.01
C ASN A 177 0.53 -20.13 -13.13
N VAL A 178 0.03 -20.50 -14.32
CA VAL A 178 -0.17 -19.55 -15.42
C VAL A 178 -1.61 -19.03 -15.39
N PRO A 179 -1.85 -17.70 -15.36
CA PRO A 179 -3.19 -17.12 -15.45
C PRO A 179 -3.87 -17.50 -16.76
N GLN A 180 -5.13 -18.00 -16.70
CA GLN A 180 -5.88 -18.46 -17.84
C GLN A 180 -7.01 -17.49 -18.22
N ARG A 181 -7.78 -17.03 -17.24
CA ARG A 181 -8.88 -16.06 -17.39
C ARG A 181 -9.23 -15.41 -16.05
N ILE A 182 -9.88 -14.28 -16.12
CA ILE A 182 -10.54 -13.68 -14.96
C ILE A 182 -11.89 -14.37 -14.80
N ASP A 183 -12.13 -14.94 -13.62
CA ASP A 183 -13.38 -15.64 -13.29
C ASP A 183 -14.43 -14.68 -12.75
N ALA A 184 -14.06 -13.84 -11.77
CA ALA A 184 -14.97 -12.88 -11.17
C ALA A 184 -14.29 -11.56 -10.81
N ILE A 185 -15.05 -10.47 -10.88
CA ILE A 185 -14.69 -9.14 -10.41
C ILE A 185 -15.80 -8.63 -9.49
N VAL A 186 -15.41 -8.27 -8.25
CA VAL A 186 -16.30 -7.62 -7.28
C VAL A 186 -15.86 -6.16 -7.13
N ILE A 187 -16.79 -5.22 -7.22
CA ILE A 187 -16.57 -3.80 -6.93
C ILE A 187 -17.70 -3.30 -6.04
N SER A 188 -17.34 -2.77 -4.87
CA SER A 188 -18.26 -2.03 -4.00
C SER A 188 -17.77 -0.60 -3.94
N THR A 189 -18.56 0.34 -4.45
CA THR A 189 -18.21 1.76 -4.45
C THR A 189 -19.26 2.61 -3.75
N GLN A 190 -18.80 3.49 -2.87
CA GLN A 190 -19.63 4.51 -2.26
C GLN A 190 -20.09 5.50 -3.33
N HIS A 191 -21.35 5.92 -3.24
CA HIS A 191 -21.98 6.82 -4.22
C HIS A 191 -22.93 7.84 -3.58
N ASP A 192 -23.24 8.89 -4.28
CA ASP A 192 -24.31 9.81 -3.90
C ASP A 192 -25.67 9.12 -4.01
N ASP A 193 -26.62 9.57 -3.22
CA ASP A 193 -28.03 9.19 -3.35
C ASP A 193 -28.68 10.03 -4.48
N PHE A 194 -28.34 9.69 -5.75
CA PHE A 194 -28.59 10.53 -6.92
C PHE A 194 -29.94 10.28 -7.59
N ILE A 195 -30.67 9.23 -7.20
CA ILE A 195 -32.07 9.00 -7.62
C ILE A 195 -32.98 9.04 -6.39
N LYS A 196 -33.85 10.02 -6.35
CA LYS A 196 -34.76 10.18 -5.22
C LYS A 196 -36.05 9.42 -5.45
N PRO A 197 -36.63 8.78 -4.42
CA PRO A 197 -37.95 8.15 -4.53
C PRO A 197 -39.03 9.19 -4.80
N THR A 198 -40.07 8.81 -5.53
CA THR A 198 -41.18 9.67 -5.89
C THR A 198 -42.11 9.98 -4.69
N SER A 199 -42.10 9.11 -3.69
CA SER A 199 -42.76 9.29 -2.41
C SER A 199 -41.96 8.73 -1.25
N LYS A 200 -42.44 8.91 0.00
CA LYS A 200 -41.84 8.31 1.20
C LYS A 200 -42.16 6.82 1.39
N GLY A 201 -42.85 6.20 0.42
CA GLY A 201 -43.20 4.78 0.47
C GLY A 201 -41.99 3.87 0.31
N ILE A 202 -42.00 2.71 0.97
CA ILE A 202 -40.95 1.68 0.90
C ILE A 202 -40.75 1.20 -0.53
N GLU A 203 -41.86 1.01 -1.28
CA GLU A 203 -41.80 0.56 -2.67
C GLU A 203 -41.14 1.58 -3.59
N ASP A 204 -41.47 2.89 -3.46
CA ASP A 204 -40.85 3.94 -4.25
C ASP A 204 -39.35 4.07 -3.94
N LYS A 205 -38.98 3.88 -2.67
CA LYS A 205 -37.56 3.85 -2.29
C LYS A 205 -36.85 2.66 -2.96
N LYS A 206 -37.42 1.48 -2.92
CA LYS A 206 -36.83 0.28 -3.56
C LYS A 206 -36.66 0.48 -5.07
N ILE A 207 -37.66 1.04 -5.76
CA ILE A 207 -37.59 1.36 -7.20
C ILE A 207 -36.43 2.35 -7.48
N ALA A 208 -36.25 3.36 -6.64
CA ALA A 208 -35.15 4.33 -6.79
C ALA A 208 -33.79 3.66 -6.56
N ASP A 209 -33.66 2.84 -5.52
CA ASP A 209 -32.45 2.10 -5.20
C ASP A 209 -32.07 1.12 -6.32
N ASP A 210 -33.01 0.29 -6.80
CA ASP A 210 -32.80 -0.66 -7.90
C ASP A 210 -32.33 0.04 -9.18
N LYS A 211 -32.92 1.22 -9.48
CA LYS A 211 -32.52 2.02 -10.63
C LYS A 211 -31.11 2.60 -10.48
N MET A 212 -30.72 3.07 -9.28
CA MET A 212 -29.36 3.53 -9.01
C MET A 212 -28.36 2.40 -9.20
N LEU A 213 -28.63 1.21 -8.65
CA LEU A 213 -27.75 0.05 -8.75
C LEU A 213 -27.57 -0.39 -10.19
N SER A 214 -28.63 -0.42 -11.00
CA SER A 214 -28.53 -0.75 -12.43
C SER A 214 -27.66 0.26 -13.22
N ILE A 215 -27.72 1.54 -12.89
CA ILE A 215 -26.86 2.56 -13.50
C ILE A 215 -25.41 2.36 -13.07
N ILE A 216 -25.16 2.13 -11.77
CA ILE A 216 -23.80 1.90 -11.23
C ILE A 216 -23.18 0.68 -11.90
N GLU A 217 -23.92 -0.43 -11.99
CA GLU A 217 -23.46 -1.65 -12.65
C GLU A 217 -23.11 -1.39 -14.12
N THR A 218 -23.97 -0.70 -14.86
CA THR A 218 -23.76 -0.35 -16.26
C THR A 218 -22.50 0.52 -16.42
N ASP A 219 -22.34 1.55 -15.62
CA ASP A 219 -21.21 2.48 -15.70
C ASP A 219 -19.88 1.79 -15.32
N ILE A 220 -19.87 0.94 -14.30
CA ILE A 220 -18.69 0.17 -13.93
C ILE A 220 -18.28 -0.77 -15.06
N ILE A 221 -19.21 -1.55 -15.61
CA ILE A 221 -18.90 -2.53 -16.68
C ILE A 221 -18.52 -1.84 -17.98
N HIS A 222 -19.17 -0.74 -18.34
CA HIS A 222 -18.98 -0.13 -19.67
C HIS A 222 -18.05 1.10 -19.70
N ILE A 223 -17.69 1.66 -18.54
CA ILE A 223 -16.77 2.80 -18.44
C ILE A 223 -15.49 2.40 -17.72
N LEU A 224 -15.59 1.92 -16.45
CA LEU A 224 -14.41 1.60 -15.65
C LEU A 224 -13.60 0.44 -16.24
N ILE A 225 -14.25 -0.71 -16.50
CA ILE A 225 -13.55 -1.91 -16.97
C ILE A 225 -12.81 -1.64 -18.29
N PRO A 226 -13.40 -1.05 -19.34
CA PRO A 226 -12.68 -0.73 -20.57
C PRO A 226 -11.50 0.22 -20.37
N ARG A 227 -11.60 1.20 -19.45
CA ARG A 227 -10.50 2.12 -19.16
C ARG A 227 -9.32 1.39 -18.50
N VAL A 228 -9.59 0.43 -17.61
CA VAL A 228 -8.55 -0.40 -17.00
C VAL A 228 -7.92 -1.30 -18.06
N VAL A 229 -8.73 -2.02 -18.85
CA VAL A 229 -8.25 -2.93 -19.92
C VAL A 229 -7.36 -2.22 -20.90
N ALA A 230 -7.74 -1.02 -21.35
CA ALA A 230 -6.96 -0.23 -22.32
C ALA A 230 -5.54 0.16 -21.83
N LYS A 231 -5.30 0.10 -20.51
CA LYS A 231 -3.99 0.41 -19.90
C LYS A 231 -3.14 -0.85 -19.62
N LEU A 232 -3.66 -2.04 -19.91
CA LEU A 232 -2.96 -3.31 -19.70
C LEU A 232 -2.18 -3.73 -20.97
N PRO A 233 -1.09 -4.49 -20.81
CA PRO A 233 -0.43 -5.17 -21.91
C PRO A 233 -1.38 -6.14 -22.63
N ASP A 234 -1.19 -6.36 -23.93
CA ASP A 234 -2.07 -7.18 -24.79
C ASP A 234 -2.31 -8.60 -24.23
N HIS A 235 -1.30 -9.21 -23.61
CA HIS A 235 -1.45 -10.56 -23.06
C HIS A 235 -2.37 -10.61 -21.85
N LEU A 236 -2.42 -9.54 -21.05
CA LEU A 236 -3.35 -9.43 -19.91
C LEU A 236 -4.75 -9.00 -20.34
N GLN A 237 -4.88 -8.18 -21.41
CA GLN A 237 -6.19 -7.83 -21.97
C GLN A 237 -6.98 -9.07 -22.39
N LYS A 238 -6.32 -10.11 -22.90
CA LYS A 238 -6.94 -11.36 -23.35
C LYS A 238 -7.60 -12.15 -22.21
N LEU A 239 -7.25 -11.88 -20.96
CA LEU A 239 -7.88 -12.52 -19.80
C LEU A 239 -9.28 -11.97 -19.50
N PHE A 240 -9.64 -10.80 -20.07
CA PHE A 240 -10.98 -10.21 -19.94
C PHE A 240 -11.91 -10.79 -21.00
N THR A 241 -12.46 -11.96 -20.70
CA THR A 241 -13.39 -12.68 -21.59
C THR A 241 -14.84 -12.25 -21.34
N LYS A 242 -15.78 -12.79 -22.13
CA LYS A 242 -17.22 -12.54 -21.99
C LYS A 242 -17.82 -13.22 -20.72
N ASP A 243 -17.11 -14.20 -20.18
CA ASP A 243 -17.62 -15.08 -19.13
C ASP A 243 -17.24 -14.61 -17.72
N ILE A 244 -16.79 -13.35 -17.58
CA ILE A 244 -16.50 -12.77 -16.27
C ILE A 244 -17.79 -12.55 -15.50
N THR A 245 -17.84 -13.06 -14.27
CA THR A 245 -18.93 -12.76 -13.34
C THR A 245 -18.68 -11.43 -12.64
N TYR A 246 -19.56 -10.45 -12.85
CA TYR A 246 -19.46 -9.15 -12.18
C TYR A 246 -20.40 -9.10 -10.96
N HIS A 247 -19.87 -8.64 -9.82
CA HIS A 247 -20.63 -8.34 -8.62
C HIS A 247 -20.42 -6.87 -8.26
N ILE A 248 -21.34 -6.01 -8.69
CA ILE A 248 -21.24 -4.56 -8.46
C ILE A 248 -22.24 -4.15 -7.37
N ASN A 249 -21.73 -3.57 -6.28
CA ASN A 249 -22.52 -3.22 -5.08
C ASN A 249 -23.50 -4.32 -4.66
N PRO A 250 -23.06 -5.59 -4.48
CA PRO A 250 -23.96 -6.74 -4.31
C PRO A 250 -24.81 -6.68 -3.03
N THR A 251 -24.45 -5.85 -2.08
CA THR A 251 -25.23 -5.63 -0.83
C THR A 251 -26.31 -4.56 -0.96
N GLY A 252 -26.41 -3.89 -2.12
CA GLY A 252 -27.34 -2.79 -2.34
C GLY A 252 -26.63 -1.42 -2.39
N THR A 253 -27.42 -0.35 -2.16
CA THR A 253 -26.89 1.03 -2.19
C THR A 253 -25.82 1.25 -1.11
N PHE A 254 -24.74 1.95 -1.48
CA PHE A 254 -23.61 2.24 -0.61
C PHE A 254 -23.42 3.77 -0.48
N VAL A 255 -24.40 4.43 0.12
CA VAL A 255 -24.39 5.88 0.35
C VAL A 255 -23.62 6.22 1.63
N VAL A 256 -23.84 5.46 2.71
CA VAL A 256 -23.10 5.60 3.97
C VAL A 256 -21.82 4.79 3.86
N GLY A 257 -20.68 5.45 3.94
CA GLY A 257 -19.36 4.82 3.82
C GLY A 257 -18.26 5.73 4.36
N GLY A 258 -17.00 5.36 4.11
CA GLY A 258 -15.86 6.04 4.68
C GLY A 258 -15.86 5.96 6.22
N PRO A 259 -15.14 6.87 6.92
CA PRO A 259 -15.07 6.88 8.39
C PRO A 259 -16.41 7.02 9.11
N HIS A 260 -17.46 7.48 8.44
CA HIS A 260 -18.82 7.48 8.99
C HIS A 260 -19.46 6.09 8.96
N GLY A 261 -19.16 5.28 7.96
CA GLY A 261 -19.70 3.92 7.83
C GLY A 261 -18.98 2.90 8.70
N ASP A 262 -17.68 3.03 8.85
CA ASP A 262 -16.83 2.11 9.63
C ASP A 262 -15.59 2.84 10.19
N THR A 263 -15.11 2.40 11.35
CA THR A 263 -13.92 2.95 11.98
C THR A 263 -12.66 2.43 11.28
N GLY A 264 -11.76 3.35 10.91
CA GLY A 264 -10.45 3.06 10.33
C GLY A 264 -9.33 3.17 11.35
N LEU A 265 -8.35 2.31 11.23
CA LEU A 265 -7.13 2.30 12.02
C LEU A 265 -5.91 2.07 11.12
N THR A 266 -4.81 2.72 11.45
CA THR A 266 -3.53 2.50 10.77
C THR A 266 -3.09 1.04 10.87
N GLY A 267 -2.59 0.47 9.76
CA GLY A 267 -2.01 -0.87 9.75
C GLY A 267 -2.99 -2.02 9.72
N ARG A 268 -4.25 -1.80 9.34
CA ARG A 268 -5.27 -2.85 9.23
C ARG A 268 -5.48 -3.41 7.82
N LYS A 269 -4.70 -2.95 6.83
CA LYS A 269 -4.77 -3.42 5.44
C LYS A 269 -3.43 -3.96 4.94
N ILE A 270 -2.68 -4.63 5.83
CA ILE A 270 -1.31 -5.09 5.59
C ILE A 270 -1.18 -6.08 4.42
N ILE A 271 -2.19 -6.86 4.14
CA ILE A 271 -2.21 -7.79 3.00
C ILE A 271 -2.43 -7.05 1.68
N VAL A 272 -3.31 -6.02 1.69
CA VAL A 272 -3.49 -5.10 0.55
C VAL A 272 -2.21 -4.30 0.29
N ASP A 273 -1.48 -3.92 1.34
CA ASP A 273 -0.24 -3.17 1.28
C ASP A 273 0.92 -3.97 0.67
N THR A 274 0.83 -5.30 0.65
CA THR A 274 1.90 -6.22 0.25
C THR A 274 1.55 -7.05 -0.98
N TYR A 275 1.16 -8.32 -0.82
CA TYR A 275 1.10 -9.28 -1.94
C TYR A 275 -0.26 -9.94 -2.11
N GLY A 276 -1.32 -9.44 -1.44
CA GLY A 276 -2.69 -9.92 -1.62
C GLY A 276 -2.91 -11.37 -1.22
N GLY A 277 -2.10 -11.90 -0.31
CA GLY A 277 -2.19 -13.29 0.16
C GLY A 277 -1.36 -14.30 -0.65
N LYS A 278 -0.71 -13.89 -1.75
CA LYS A 278 0.16 -14.79 -2.54
C LYS A 278 1.51 -14.99 -1.84
N GLY A 279 2.11 -13.93 -1.30
CA GLY A 279 3.32 -13.99 -0.48
C GLY A 279 2.99 -13.94 1.01
N ALA A 280 3.87 -14.49 1.85
CA ALA A 280 3.78 -14.43 3.30
C ALA A 280 3.92 -12.98 3.82
N HIS A 281 3.41 -12.74 5.03
CA HIS A 281 3.52 -11.48 5.74
C HIS A 281 3.94 -11.70 7.19
N GLY A 282 4.84 -10.85 7.72
CA GLY A 282 5.34 -10.96 9.09
C GLY A 282 4.39 -10.44 10.18
N GLY A 283 3.30 -9.76 9.78
CA GLY A 283 2.28 -9.21 10.69
C GLY A 283 2.51 -7.76 11.07
N GLY A 284 3.72 -7.18 10.85
CA GLY A 284 4.02 -5.78 11.16
C GLY A 284 3.45 -4.82 10.11
N ALA A 285 2.72 -3.79 10.56
CA ALA A 285 2.26 -2.71 9.69
C ALA A 285 3.42 -1.84 9.21
N PHE A 286 3.27 -1.18 8.06
CA PHE A 286 4.26 -0.27 7.48
C PHE A 286 3.97 1.19 7.79
N SER A 287 2.78 1.67 7.40
CA SER A 287 2.35 3.04 7.71
C SER A 287 2.43 3.31 9.22
N TRP A 288 2.67 4.55 9.61
CA TRP A 288 2.95 5.06 10.94
C TRP A 288 4.38 4.84 11.48
N LYS A 289 5.21 4.01 10.83
CA LYS A 289 6.58 3.67 11.26
C LYS A 289 7.63 4.40 10.43
N ASP A 290 8.51 5.15 11.09
CA ASP A 290 9.72 5.71 10.44
C ASP A 290 10.70 4.58 10.05
N PRO A 291 11.71 4.85 9.18
CA PRO A 291 12.57 3.80 8.63
C PRO A 291 13.44 3.04 9.63
N SER A 292 13.59 3.50 10.88
CA SER A 292 14.32 2.75 11.91
C SER A 292 13.57 1.50 12.39
N LYS A 293 12.27 1.40 12.08
CA LYS A 293 11.45 0.24 12.40
C LYS A 293 11.59 -0.80 11.28
N VAL A 294 12.21 -1.93 11.62
CA VAL A 294 12.53 -2.99 10.64
C VAL A 294 11.31 -3.65 10.01
N ASP A 295 10.14 -3.58 10.65
CA ASP A 295 8.89 -4.03 10.05
C ASP A 295 8.67 -3.39 8.67
N ARG A 296 8.98 -2.11 8.53
CA ARG A 296 8.88 -1.36 7.28
C ARG A 296 10.14 -1.48 6.45
N SER A 297 11.30 -1.08 6.97
CA SER A 297 12.55 -1.04 6.21
C SER A 297 13.01 -2.43 5.77
N GLY A 298 12.89 -3.45 6.61
CA GLY A 298 13.23 -4.83 6.30
C GLY A 298 12.31 -5.43 5.23
N ALA A 299 10.99 -5.13 5.28
CA ALA A 299 10.05 -5.57 4.26
C ALA A 299 10.34 -4.92 2.89
N TYR A 300 10.68 -3.64 2.85
CA TYR A 300 11.10 -2.97 1.62
C TYR A 300 12.41 -3.55 1.07
N ALA A 301 13.37 -3.84 1.96
CA ALA A 301 14.65 -4.43 1.54
C ALA A 301 14.49 -5.86 1.02
N THR A 302 13.63 -6.69 1.62
CA THR A 302 13.35 -8.04 1.12
C THR A 302 12.57 -8.01 -0.22
N ARG A 303 11.66 -7.03 -0.41
CA ARG A 303 11.05 -6.79 -1.72
C ARG A 303 12.08 -6.43 -2.78
N HIS A 304 13.00 -5.54 -2.48
CA HIS A 304 14.09 -5.17 -3.39
C HIS A 304 14.92 -6.40 -3.80
N ILE A 305 15.25 -7.27 -2.86
CA ILE A 305 15.94 -8.53 -3.15
C ILE A 305 15.09 -9.41 -4.07
N ALA A 306 13.86 -9.73 -3.65
CA ALA A 306 12.97 -10.63 -4.39
C ALA A 306 12.77 -10.19 -5.84
N LYS A 307 12.50 -8.89 -6.06
CA LYS A 307 12.30 -8.31 -7.39
C LYS A 307 13.54 -8.43 -8.27
N ASN A 308 14.72 -8.16 -7.72
CA ASN A 308 15.98 -8.27 -8.47
C ASN A 308 16.35 -9.72 -8.80
N LEU A 309 16.01 -10.69 -7.95
CA LEU A 309 16.22 -12.11 -8.22
C LEU A 309 15.38 -12.59 -9.41
N VAL A 310 14.06 -12.26 -9.42
CA VAL A 310 13.18 -12.64 -10.54
C VAL A 310 13.57 -11.89 -11.81
N ALA A 311 13.83 -10.58 -11.74
CA ALA A 311 14.24 -9.79 -12.89
C ALA A 311 15.59 -10.21 -13.48
N ALA A 312 16.48 -10.78 -12.69
CA ALA A 312 17.73 -11.36 -13.18
C ALA A 312 17.54 -12.71 -13.90
N GLY A 313 16.34 -13.30 -13.80
CA GLY A 313 16.05 -14.61 -14.36
C GLY A 313 16.49 -15.78 -13.50
N LEU A 314 16.79 -15.55 -12.20
CA LEU A 314 17.17 -16.61 -11.27
C LEU A 314 16.02 -17.60 -11.05
N CYS A 315 14.79 -17.11 -10.98
CA CYS A 315 13.58 -17.91 -10.76
C CYS A 315 12.36 -17.15 -11.31
N LYS A 316 11.22 -17.84 -11.41
CA LYS A 316 9.93 -17.22 -11.79
C LYS A 316 9.18 -16.62 -10.61
N GLU A 317 9.38 -17.20 -9.44
CA GLU A 317 8.69 -16.85 -8.20
C GLU A 317 9.67 -16.98 -7.03
N VAL A 318 9.63 -16.04 -6.08
CA VAL A 318 10.51 -16.10 -4.91
C VAL A 318 9.89 -15.41 -3.70
N LEU A 319 10.09 -16.02 -2.54
CA LEU A 319 9.86 -15.44 -1.23
C LEU A 319 11.19 -15.27 -0.50
N VAL A 320 11.45 -14.09 0.01
CA VAL A 320 12.62 -13.75 0.81
C VAL A 320 12.18 -13.38 2.22
N GLN A 321 12.66 -14.10 3.22
CA GLN A 321 12.44 -13.78 4.63
C GLN A 321 13.71 -13.19 5.23
N VAL A 322 13.56 -12.16 6.06
CA VAL A 322 14.59 -11.69 6.99
C VAL A 322 14.02 -11.66 8.41
N SER A 323 14.86 -11.93 9.41
CA SER A 323 14.45 -11.80 10.81
C SER A 323 15.49 -11.07 11.64
N TYR A 324 15.02 -10.35 12.68
CA TYR A 324 15.85 -9.58 13.59
C TYR A 324 15.54 -9.90 15.05
N ALA A 325 16.56 -9.74 15.89
CA ALA A 325 16.40 -9.61 17.35
C ALA A 325 16.49 -8.12 17.71
N ILE A 326 15.68 -7.69 18.66
CA ILE A 326 15.68 -6.29 19.14
C ILE A 326 17.08 -5.85 19.58
N GLY A 327 17.50 -4.67 19.18
CA GLY A 327 18.80 -4.10 19.54
C GLY A 327 20.02 -4.73 18.85
N VAL A 328 19.84 -5.70 17.94
CA VAL A 328 20.91 -6.35 17.19
C VAL A 328 20.90 -5.87 15.75
N ALA A 329 22.05 -5.42 15.25
CA ALA A 329 22.17 -4.91 13.88
C ALA A 329 22.14 -6.04 12.83
N LYS A 330 22.87 -7.14 13.07
CA LYS A 330 22.91 -8.26 12.11
C LYS A 330 21.59 -9.04 12.15
N PRO A 331 20.98 -9.35 10.98
CA PRO A 331 19.84 -10.26 10.93
C PRO A 331 20.14 -11.59 11.60
N THR A 332 19.15 -12.19 12.26
CA THR A 332 19.25 -13.53 12.83
C THR A 332 19.17 -14.61 11.75
N SER A 333 18.45 -14.34 10.65
CA SER A 333 18.41 -15.22 9.48
C SER A 333 17.99 -14.47 8.22
N ILE A 334 18.43 -14.99 7.07
CA ILE A 334 17.92 -14.65 5.74
C ILE A 334 17.59 -15.98 5.07
N ASN A 335 16.37 -16.14 4.59
CA ASN A 335 15.92 -17.33 3.88
C ASN A 335 15.32 -16.94 2.53
N VAL A 336 15.59 -17.74 1.50
CA VAL A 336 15.05 -17.61 0.15
C VAL A 336 14.34 -18.90 -0.21
N GLU A 337 13.12 -18.81 -0.68
CA GLU A 337 12.30 -19.92 -1.18
C GLU A 337 11.90 -19.62 -2.62
N THR A 338 12.38 -20.43 -3.58
CA THR A 338 12.12 -20.25 -5.02
C THR A 338 10.94 -21.10 -5.54
N TYR A 339 10.25 -21.81 -4.67
CA TYR A 339 9.12 -22.69 -5.02
C TYR A 339 9.46 -23.70 -6.13
N GLY A 340 10.74 -24.11 -6.20
CA GLY A 340 11.20 -25.03 -7.23
C GLY A 340 11.33 -24.41 -8.64
N THR A 341 11.24 -23.09 -8.77
CA THR A 341 11.34 -22.39 -10.07
C THR A 341 12.74 -21.86 -10.39
N ALA A 342 13.75 -22.20 -9.56
CA ALA A 342 15.12 -21.75 -9.77
C ALA A 342 15.71 -22.26 -11.10
N ASN A 343 16.35 -21.36 -11.85
CA ASN A 343 17.04 -21.65 -13.13
C ASN A 343 18.53 -21.99 -12.94
N VAL A 344 18.97 -22.21 -11.69
CA VAL A 344 20.36 -22.54 -11.33
C VAL A 344 20.40 -23.87 -10.58
N ALA A 345 21.50 -24.61 -10.71
CA ALA A 345 21.71 -25.88 -10.01
C ALA A 345 22.17 -25.65 -8.55
N LEU A 346 21.46 -24.81 -7.80
CA LEU A 346 21.69 -24.50 -6.41
C LEU A 346 20.42 -24.77 -5.60
N THR A 347 20.59 -25.22 -4.36
CA THR A 347 19.47 -25.30 -3.41
C THR A 347 19.12 -23.91 -2.89
N ASP A 348 17.89 -23.71 -2.43
CA ASP A 348 17.43 -22.44 -1.84
C ASP A 348 18.32 -21.97 -0.68
N GLY A 349 18.82 -22.91 0.13
CA GLY A 349 19.79 -22.62 1.18
C GLY A 349 21.15 -22.11 0.66
N ALA A 350 21.60 -22.60 -0.51
CA ALA A 350 22.81 -22.07 -1.15
C ALA A 350 22.55 -20.69 -1.78
N ILE A 351 21.37 -20.48 -2.38
CA ILE A 351 20.92 -19.19 -2.90
C ILE A 351 20.86 -18.15 -1.76
N SER A 352 20.30 -18.53 -0.59
CA SER A 352 20.24 -17.66 0.60
C SER A 352 21.61 -17.13 1.04
N LYS A 353 22.64 -17.97 1.02
CA LYS A 353 24.01 -17.57 1.37
C LYS A 353 24.62 -16.56 0.38
N VAL A 354 24.34 -16.73 -0.91
CA VAL A 354 24.79 -15.78 -1.93
C VAL A 354 24.06 -14.45 -1.73
N VAL A 355 22.75 -14.49 -1.51
CA VAL A 355 21.95 -13.29 -1.22
C VAL A 355 22.47 -12.55 0.02
N GLU A 356 22.78 -13.26 1.12
CA GLU A 356 23.37 -12.66 2.32
C GLU A 356 24.69 -11.92 2.03
N SER A 357 25.48 -12.42 1.09
CA SER A 357 26.74 -11.78 0.70
C SER A 357 26.58 -10.57 -0.21
N LEU A 358 25.48 -10.51 -0.98
CA LEU A 358 25.21 -9.42 -1.92
C LEU A 358 24.50 -8.22 -1.28
N PHE A 359 23.65 -8.48 -0.28
CA PHE A 359 22.78 -7.48 0.31
C PHE A 359 23.06 -7.33 1.79
N ASP A 360 23.65 -6.19 2.18
CA ASP A 360 23.78 -5.88 3.60
C ASP A 360 22.38 -5.52 4.17
N MET A 361 21.89 -6.39 5.05
CA MET A 361 20.57 -6.27 5.65
C MET A 361 20.59 -5.69 7.07
N ARG A 362 21.70 -5.08 7.50
CA ARG A 362 21.72 -4.29 8.73
C ARG A 362 20.86 -3.02 8.56
N PRO A 363 20.08 -2.59 9.57
CA PRO A 363 19.12 -1.49 9.44
C PRO A 363 19.71 -0.20 8.84
N TYR A 364 20.85 0.25 9.30
CA TYR A 364 21.53 1.43 8.77
C TYR A 364 21.80 1.31 7.25
N PHE A 365 22.33 0.17 6.79
CA PHE A 365 22.66 -0.03 5.37
C PHE A 365 21.40 -0.16 4.49
N ILE A 366 20.31 -0.66 5.04
CA ILE A 366 19.00 -0.65 4.36
C ILE A 366 18.54 0.79 4.17
N GLU A 367 18.55 1.61 5.24
CA GLU A 367 18.15 3.02 5.18
C GLU A 367 18.96 3.80 4.14
N GLN A 368 20.30 3.58 4.10
CA GLN A 368 21.18 4.25 3.13
C GLN A 368 20.92 3.77 1.70
N ARG A 369 20.88 2.45 1.47
CA ARG A 369 20.68 1.84 0.14
C ARG A 369 19.36 2.28 -0.48
N LEU A 370 18.29 2.31 0.31
CA LEU A 370 16.94 2.63 -0.14
C LEU A 370 16.57 4.11 0.11
N LYS A 371 17.48 4.94 0.61
CA LYS A 371 17.28 6.39 0.88
C LYS A 371 16.03 6.65 1.75
N LEU A 372 15.81 5.82 2.77
CA LEU A 372 14.56 5.84 3.54
C LEU A 372 14.41 7.03 4.50
N ARG A 373 15.47 7.80 4.74
CA ARG A 373 15.43 9.01 5.59
C ARG A 373 14.94 10.26 4.84
N THR A 374 14.17 10.07 3.78
CA THR A 374 13.57 11.12 2.97
C THR A 374 12.04 11.05 3.00
N PRO A 375 11.31 12.16 2.76
CA PRO A 375 9.85 12.19 2.80
C PRO A 375 9.24 11.56 1.53
N ILE A 376 9.08 10.24 1.56
CA ILE A 376 8.63 9.39 0.44
C ILE A 376 7.43 8.50 0.79
N TYR A 377 6.84 8.67 1.97
CA TYR A 377 5.90 7.71 2.56
C TYR A 377 4.44 7.98 2.24
N SER A 378 4.03 9.23 2.06
CA SER A 378 2.63 9.58 1.74
C SER A 378 2.08 8.86 0.50
N GLU A 379 2.94 8.58 -0.49
CA GLU A 379 2.51 7.90 -1.73
C GLU A 379 2.39 6.39 -1.56
N THR A 380 2.97 5.81 -0.52
CA THR A 380 2.91 4.37 -0.25
C THR A 380 1.62 3.95 0.41
N ALA A 381 0.95 4.88 1.10
CA ALA A 381 -0.15 4.62 2.01
C ALA A 381 -1.49 4.27 1.33
N ALA A 382 -1.55 4.21 0.00
CA ALA A 382 -2.72 3.78 -0.76
C ALA A 382 -2.30 2.97 -1.99
N TYR A 383 -3.13 1.97 -2.36
CA TYR A 383 -2.93 1.12 -3.54
C TYR A 383 -1.64 0.29 -3.52
N GLY A 384 -1.20 -0.14 -2.34
CA GLY A 384 -0.05 -1.01 -2.12
C GLY A 384 1.29 -0.28 -2.01
N HIS A 385 2.16 -0.81 -1.16
CA HIS A 385 3.54 -0.34 -0.99
C HIS A 385 4.50 -0.96 -2.02
N MET A 386 4.06 -2.04 -2.68
CA MET A 386 4.85 -2.83 -3.64
C MET A 386 4.26 -2.71 -5.05
N GLY A 387 5.06 -3.05 -6.07
CA GLY A 387 4.61 -3.04 -7.46
C GLY A 387 4.50 -1.64 -8.09
N ARG A 388 5.14 -0.65 -7.50
CA ARG A 388 5.13 0.74 -7.96
C ARG A 388 6.39 1.05 -8.80
N THR A 389 6.38 2.21 -9.41
CA THR A 389 7.54 2.70 -10.19
C THR A 389 8.34 3.69 -9.36
N SER A 390 9.67 3.51 -9.31
CA SER A 390 10.56 4.51 -8.70
C SER A 390 10.62 5.75 -9.58
N GLU A 391 10.39 6.92 -8.98
CA GLU A 391 10.39 8.21 -9.65
C GLU A 391 11.12 9.27 -8.83
N ILE A 392 11.77 10.20 -9.52
CA ILE A 392 12.38 11.38 -8.90
C ILE A 392 11.34 12.50 -8.92
N LYS A 393 11.08 13.09 -7.75
CA LYS A 393 10.09 14.17 -7.58
C LYS A 393 10.64 15.28 -6.68
N THR A 394 10.23 16.51 -6.95
CA THR A 394 10.42 17.61 -6.02
C THR A 394 9.21 17.68 -5.08
N VAL A 395 9.45 17.58 -3.78
CA VAL A 395 8.44 17.71 -2.72
C VAL A 395 8.69 18.95 -1.90
N THR A 396 7.64 19.63 -1.45
CA THR A 396 7.74 20.86 -0.68
C THR A 396 6.88 20.77 0.57
N PHE A 397 7.46 21.10 1.71
CA PHE A 397 6.84 21.11 3.02
C PHE A 397 7.01 22.47 3.69
N SER A 398 6.00 22.89 4.44
CA SER A 398 6.06 24.12 5.24
C SER A 398 5.61 23.83 6.66
N ASN A 399 6.30 24.39 7.65
CA ASN A 399 5.94 24.26 9.05
C ASN A 399 5.29 25.53 9.60
N PRO A 400 4.64 25.49 10.80
CA PRO A 400 4.01 26.65 11.41
C PRO A 400 4.96 27.79 11.79
N MET A 401 6.26 27.52 11.81
CA MET A 401 7.30 28.54 12.10
C MET A 401 7.66 29.36 10.85
N GLY A 402 7.04 29.07 9.70
CA GLY A 402 7.26 29.75 8.43
C GLY A 402 8.46 29.23 7.64
N GLU A 403 9.06 28.13 8.08
CA GLU A 403 10.11 27.46 7.32
C GLU A 403 9.49 26.65 6.17
N THR A 404 10.13 26.70 5.01
CA THR A 404 9.75 25.89 3.83
C THR A 404 10.96 25.16 3.32
N VAL A 405 10.82 23.85 3.16
CA VAL A 405 11.84 22.95 2.61
C VAL A 405 11.34 22.39 1.29
N SER A 406 12.13 22.55 0.23
CA SER A 406 11.90 21.91 -1.06
C SER A 406 13.09 21.01 -1.38
N GLN A 407 12.83 19.75 -1.64
CA GLN A 407 13.90 18.77 -1.88
C GLN A 407 13.48 17.77 -2.96
N GLU A 408 14.49 17.30 -3.70
CA GLU A 408 14.33 16.21 -4.65
C GLU A 408 14.41 14.88 -3.90
N VAL A 409 13.41 14.00 -4.10
CA VAL A 409 13.34 12.69 -3.49
C VAL A 409 13.12 11.61 -4.55
N GLU A 410 13.59 10.41 -4.29
CA GLU A 410 13.37 9.23 -5.12
C GLU A 410 12.38 8.29 -4.40
N THR A 411 11.16 8.19 -4.93
CA THR A 411 10.09 7.35 -4.34
C THR A 411 10.26 5.88 -4.73
N PHE A 412 9.68 4.96 -3.96
CA PHE A 412 9.67 3.52 -4.22
C PHE A 412 11.05 2.93 -4.60
N THR A 413 12.09 3.33 -3.91
CA THR A 413 13.48 2.92 -4.20
C THR A 413 13.69 1.42 -4.12
N TRP A 414 12.87 0.70 -3.34
CA TRP A 414 12.89 -0.77 -3.24
C TRP A 414 12.32 -1.48 -4.48
N GLU A 415 11.74 -0.74 -5.41
CA GLU A 415 11.25 -1.27 -6.68
C GLU A 415 12.29 -1.18 -7.80
N LYS A 416 13.49 -0.65 -7.54
CA LYS A 416 14.56 -0.51 -8.54
C LYS A 416 15.17 -1.87 -8.90
N LEU A 417 15.62 -1.97 -10.16
CA LEU A 417 16.30 -3.15 -10.71
C LEU A 417 17.83 -2.97 -10.78
N ASP A 418 18.39 -2.20 -9.86
CA ASP A 418 19.79 -1.78 -9.82
C ASP A 418 20.76 -2.86 -9.33
N TYR A 419 20.26 -4.01 -8.85
CA TYR A 419 21.06 -5.18 -8.49
C TYR A 419 21.02 -6.32 -9.51
N VAL A 420 20.24 -6.22 -10.59
CA VAL A 420 20.09 -7.30 -11.60
C VAL A 420 21.44 -7.74 -12.15
N VAL A 421 22.34 -6.82 -12.50
CA VAL A 421 23.67 -7.16 -13.03
C VAL A 421 24.51 -7.91 -11.99
N LYS A 422 24.55 -7.43 -10.74
CA LYS A 422 25.27 -8.09 -9.64
C LYS A 422 24.72 -9.49 -9.34
N VAL A 423 23.40 -9.65 -9.41
CA VAL A 423 22.75 -10.97 -9.24
C VAL A 423 23.17 -11.89 -10.35
N LYS A 424 23.11 -11.46 -11.62
CA LYS A 424 23.55 -12.27 -12.76
C LYS A 424 25.00 -12.71 -12.65
N GLU A 425 25.90 -11.81 -12.25
CA GLU A 425 27.32 -12.11 -12.06
C GLU A 425 27.52 -13.15 -10.94
N ALA A 426 26.86 -12.96 -9.78
CA ALA A 426 27.01 -13.84 -8.63
C ALA A 426 26.47 -15.27 -8.88
N PHE A 427 25.40 -15.40 -9.65
CA PHE A 427 24.78 -16.68 -9.97
C PHE A 427 25.19 -17.25 -11.34
N LYS A 428 26.02 -16.52 -12.12
CA LYS A 428 26.48 -16.91 -13.46
C LYS A 428 25.33 -17.16 -14.45
N LEU A 429 24.33 -16.24 -14.45
CA LEU A 429 23.16 -16.27 -15.31
C LEU A 429 23.43 -15.58 -16.66
#